data_7ee330adca2d14ceaf0a9cbd9347da39
#
_entry.id   7ee330adca2d14ceaf0a9cbd9347da39
#
_cell.length_a   1.000
_cell.length_b   1.000
_cell.length_c   1.000
_cell.angle_alpha   90.00
_cell.angle_beta   90.00
_cell.angle_gamma   90.00
#
_symmetry.space_group_name_H-M   'P 1'
#
loop_
_entity.id
_entity.type
_entity.pdbx_description
1 polymer ?
#
loop_
_entity_poly.entity_id
_entity_poly.type
_entity_poly.pdbx_seq_one_letter_code
_entity_poly.pdbx_strand_id
1 'polypeptide(L)'
;MIPDVLVAGGGIAGSAVSILLGRAGLRVELFERGEFPREKPCGEGIMPAGVAVLERLGLSGSIGGARFRGVRYHFDGQVATGRFPRARGMPAEGLAQRRAVLDQTLFEAAAATPGVRAHTRAEVVAPVREHGRVTGLVVNRVERRAGLVIAADGAHSRLRSAVGLALPPRQRRFGMRAHFRLAPGAGAPPWVDIFLGTDHELYVAALPQGELVVAALARAGDTRAPAEALFQRWWRSHPRLSRRLRGARRLTPLRGALPLTVRARRGYVPGMVLLGDAAGSLDPIAGCGMTQALVSAELLAGHAVRGIAASEDWLAEFERRRRGRFRDATLLTQGLVWLSRHPRCVPPALAALRAWPGLFSHLVGVAGGARTLSGLGHPGSRRAEGEATPC
;
A
#
# COMPACT_ATOMS: atom_id res chain seq x y z
N MET A 1 -17.02 21.54 20.02
CA MET A 1 -15.54 21.60 20.17
C MET A 1 -14.90 21.37 18.82
N ILE A 2 -13.90 22.16 18.44
CA ILE A 2 -13.15 22.03 17.19
C ILE A 2 -12.27 20.77 17.30
N PRO A 3 -12.24 19.86 16.30
CA PRO A 3 -11.34 18.72 16.29
C PRO A 3 -9.87 19.17 16.15
N ASP A 4 -8.94 18.36 16.62
CA ASP A 4 -7.52 18.63 16.48
C ASP A 4 -7.04 18.30 15.07
N VAL A 5 -7.62 17.24 14.46
CA VAL A 5 -7.24 16.73 13.15
C VAL A 5 -8.46 16.38 12.29
N LEU A 6 -8.43 16.80 11.01
CA LEU A 6 -9.35 16.32 9.97
C LEU A 6 -8.61 15.37 9.03
N VAL A 7 -9.19 14.20 8.75
CA VAL A 7 -8.63 13.20 7.85
C VAL A 7 -9.55 13.00 6.65
N ALA A 8 -9.06 13.26 5.46
CA ALA A 8 -9.78 13.04 4.22
C ALA A 8 -9.43 11.66 3.61
N GLY A 9 -10.38 10.75 3.56
CA GLY A 9 -10.27 9.40 3.00
C GLY A 9 -10.12 8.30 4.05
N GLY A 10 -11.16 7.45 4.17
CA GLY A 10 -11.26 6.30 5.07
C GLY A 10 -10.63 5.02 4.50
N GLY A 11 -9.59 5.12 3.66
CA GLY A 11 -8.81 3.97 3.22
C GLY A 11 -7.77 3.55 4.24
N ILE A 12 -6.89 2.61 3.88
CA ILE A 12 -5.88 2.02 4.77
C ILE A 12 -5.08 3.10 5.54
N ALA A 13 -4.56 4.12 4.83
CA ALA A 13 -3.74 5.16 5.45
C ALA A 13 -4.53 6.05 6.42
N GLY A 14 -5.71 6.52 5.97
CA GLY A 14 -6.54 7.42 6.78
C GLY A 14 -7.15 6.74 8.00
N SER A 15 -7.65 5.50 7.86
CA SER A 15 -8.16 4.74 8.99
C SER A 15 -7.04 4.41 10.00
N ALA A 16 -5.88 3.93 9.53
CA ALA A 16 -4.76 3.60 10.42
C ALA A 16 -4.24 4.83 11.18
N VAL A 17 -4.07 5.98 10.52
CA VAL A 17 -3.61 7.20 11.22
C VAL A 17 -4.65 7.71 12.19
N SER A 18 -5.95 7.60 11.87
CA SER A 18 -7.04 8.02 12.79
C SER A 18 -7.07 7.18 14.05
N ILE A 19 -6.89 5.85 13.94
CA ILE A 19 -6.76 4.97 15.12
C ILE A 19 -5.59 5.40 15.99
N LEU A 20 -4.42 5.62 15.39
CA LEU A 20 -3.21 5.97 16.13
C LEU A 20 -3.31 7.32 16.82
N LEU A 21 -3.87 8.32 16.16
CA LEU A 21 -4.06 9.66 16.72
C LEU A 21 -5.14 9.67 17.82
N GLY A 22 -6.26 8.95 17.62
CA GLY A 22 -7.29 8.80 18.64
C GLY A 22 -6.76 8.11 19.89
N ARG A 23 -5.99 7.03 19.75
CA ARG A 23 -5.31 6.35 20.88
C ARG A 23 -4.30 7.24 21.61
N ALA A 24 -3.76 8.23 20.92
CA ALA A 24 -2.88 9.25 21.52
C ALA A 24 -3.65 10.42 22.16
N GLY A 25 -4.98 10.35 22.23
CA GLY A 25 -5.83 11.34 22.90
C GLY A 25 -6.26 12.52 22.02
N LEU A 26 -5.95 12.52 20.72
CA LEU A 26 -6.37 13.59 19.80
C LEU A 26 -7.81 13.37 19.32
N ARG A 27 -8.54 14.48 19.12
CA ARG A 27 -9.88 14.47 18.53
C ARG A 27 -9.76 14.50 17.03
N VAL A 28 -10.20 13.42 16.36
CA VAL A 28 -10.08 13.21 14.93
C VAL A 28 -11.46 13.12 14.28
N GLU A 29 -11.67 13.85 13.18
CA GLU A 29 -12.80 13.61 12.28
C GLU A 29 -12.28 12.97 10.98
N LEU A 30 -12.75 11.75 10.70
CA LEU A 30 -12.40 10.97 9.51
C LEU A 30 -13.56 10.98 8.51
N PHE A 31 -13.31 11.40 7.27
CA PHE A 31 -14.31 11.50 6.20
C PHE A 31 -14.02 10.52 5.07
N GLU A 32 -14.99 9.65 4.75
CA GLU A 32 -14.97 8.77 3.58
C GLU A 32 -16.18 9.06 2.70
N ARG A 33 -15.94 9.30 1.42
CA ARG A 33 -17.01 9.61 0.46
C ARG A 33 -17.93 8.43 0.15
N GLY A 34 -17.40 7.21 0.23
CA GLY A 34 -18.13 5.97 -0.03
C GLY A 34 -18.68 5.33 1.22
N GLU A 35 -19.25 4.16 1.01
CA GLU A 35 -19.70 3.24 2.06
C GLU A 35 -18.86 1.95 2.01
N PHE A 36 -18.90 1.17 3.07
CA PHE A 36 -18.25 -0.13 3.15
C PHE A 36 -19.29 -1.26 3.16
N PRO A 37 -18.94 -2.46 2.62
CA PRO A 37 -17.66 -2.81 1.98
C PRO A 37 -17.49 -2.17 0.60
N ARG A 38 -16.28 -1.77 0.25
CA ARG A 38 -15.98 -1.18 -1.06
C ARG A 38 -14.80 -1.84 -1.75
N GLU A 39 -14.89 -1.97 -3.05
CA GLU A 39 -13.86 -2.57 -3.88
C GLU A 39 -12.87 -1.52 -4.41
N LYS A 40 -11.57 -1.78 -4.27
CA LYS A 40 -10.50 -0.99 -4.88
C LYS A 40 -9.55 -1.92 -5.66
N PRO A 41 -9.21 -1.62 -6.94
CA PRO A 41 -8.23 -2.41 -7.67
C PRO A 41 -6.90 -2.48 -6.94
N CYS A 42 -6.42 -3.68 -6.62
CA CYS A 42 -5.22 -3.94 -5.83
C CYS A 42 -4.78 -5.40 -5.98
N GLY A 43 -3.50 -5.69 -5.79
CA GLY A 43 -2.97 -7.06 -5.64
C GLY A 43 -3.20 -7.68 -4.26
N GLU A 44 -3.74 -6.93 -3.30
CA GLU A 44 -4.27 -7.34 -2.00
C GLU A 44 -3.25 -7.99 -1.03
N GLY A 45 -1.95 -7.92 -1.36
CA GLY A 45 -0.87 -8.39 -0.50
C GLY A 45 -0.26 -7.28 0.38
N ILE A 46 -0.16 -7.53 1.68
CA ILE A 46 0.51 -6.67 2.66
C ILE A 46 1.83 -7.34 3.03
N MET A 47 2.93 -6.62 2.88
CA MET A 47 4.26 -7.11 3.22
C MET A 47 4.51 -7.10 4.74
N PRO A 48 5.54 -7.83 5.25
CA PRO A 48 5.80 -8.00 6.68
C PRO A 48 5.77 -6.71 7.52
N ALA A 49 6.39 -5.61 7.04
CA ALA A 49 6.37 -4.35 7.79
C ALA A 49 4.96 -3.77 7.96
N GLY A 50 4.08 -3.94 6.96
CA GLY A 50 2.67 -3.54 7.07
C GLY A 50 1.89 -4.45 8.01
N VAL A 51 2.16 -5.77 7.99
CA VAL A 51 1.56 -6.72 8.93
C VAL A 51 1.94 -6.37 10.36
N ALA A 52 3.21 -6.02 10.63
CA ALA A 52 3.65 -5.57 11.94
C ALA A 52 2.87 -4.34 12.45
N VAL A 53 2.52 -3.40 11.56
CA VAL A 53 1.65 -2.26 11.94
C VAL A 53 0.25 -2.75 12.29
N LEU A 54 -0.34 -3.66 11.52
CA LEU A 54 -1.66 -4.24 11.84
C LEU A 54 -1.67 -4.99 13.16
N GLU A 55 -0.58 -5.68 13.51
CA GLU A 55 -0.39 -6.35 14.80
C GLU A 55 -0.35 -5.33 15.95
N ARG A 56 0.40 -4.24 15.81
CA ARG A 56 0.41 -3.14 16.81
C ARG A 56 -0.93 -2.42 16.94
N LEU A 57 -1.69 -2.36 15.86
CA LEU A 57 -3.08 -1.88 15.91
C LEU A 57 -4.05 -2.88 16.55
N GLY A 58 -3.62 -4.13 16.80
CA GLY A 58 -4.46 -5.21 17.32
C GLY A 58 -5.47 -5.76 16.31
N LEU A 59 -5.23 -5.56 15.00
CA LEU A 59 -6.22 -5.85 13.96
C LEU A 59 -5.86 -7.06 13.07
N SER A 60 -4.67 -7.65 13.24
CA SER A 60 -4.25 -8.75 12.35
C SER A 60 -5.16 -9.99 12.46
N GLY A 61 -5.71 -10.26 13.64
CA GLY A 61 -6.67 -11.34 13.86
C GLY A 61 -8.05 -11.06 13.24
N SER A 62 -8.58 -9.85 13.44
CA SER A 62 -9.89 -9.43 12.93
C SER A 62 -9.93 -9.33 11.40
N ILE A 63 -8.81 -8.98 10.77
CA ILE A 63 -8.69 -8.93 9.31
C ILE A 63 -8.74 -10.34 8.69
N GLY A 64 -8.18 -11.34 9.34
CA GLY A 64 -8.28 -12.75 8.95
C GLY A 64 -7.76 -13.02 7.55
N GLY A 65 -6.61 -12.71 7.10
CA GLY A 65 -6.11 -12.90 5.75
C GLY A 65 -5.35 -14.24 5.56
N ALA A 66 -5.05 -14.59 4.33
CA ALA A 66 -4.16 -15.68 3.98
C ALA A 66 -2.71 -15.25 4.14
N ARG A 67 -1.90 -16.05 4.85
CA ARG A 67 -0.47 -15.78 5.04
C ARG A 67 0.34 -16.21 3.82
N PHE A 68 1.38 -15.42 3.46
CA PHE A 68 2.31 -15.81 2.41
C PHE A 68 3.77 -15.55 2.84
N ARG A 69 4.67 -16.46 2.43
CA ARG A 69 6.06 -16.55 2.93
C ARG A 69 7.06 -15.77 2.09
N GLY A 70 6.63 -15.19 0.98
CA GLY A 70 7.49 -14.49 0.02
C GLY A 70 6.89 -14.49 -1.37
N VAL A 71 7.75 -14.36 -2.38
CA VAL A 71 7.34 -14.25 -3.77
C VAL A 71 8.01 -15.32 -4.63
N ARG A 72 7.35 -15.73 -5.72
CA ARG A 72 7.93 -16.59 -6.76
C ARG A 72 7.75 -15.93 -8.12
N TYR A 73 8.87 -15.72 -8.79
CA TYR A 73 8.86 -15.27 -10.19
C TYR A 73 8.84 -16.46 -11.13
N HIS A 74 7.94 -16.42 -12.11
CA HIS A 74 7.77 -17.41 -13.15
C HIS A 74 8.04 -16.76 -14.51
N PHE A 75 8.95 -17.32 -15.30
CA PHE A 75 9.25 -16.89 -16.65
C PHE A 75 9.74 -18.08 -17.46
N ASP A 76 9.15 -18.34 -18.63
CA ASP A 76 9.55 -19.40 -19.55
C ASP A 76 9.85 -20.75 -18.86
N GLY A 77 8.89 -21.24 -18.08
CA GLY A 77 8.99 -22.49 -17.32
C GLY A 77 9.92 -22.46 -16.10
N GLN A 78 10.79 -21.47 -15.98
CA GLN A 78 11.69 -21.27 -14.83
C GLN A 78 10.97 -20.65 -13.65
N VAL A 79 11.48 -20.94 -12.43
CA VAL A 79 10.93 -20.37 -11.19
C VAL A 79 12.07 -19.97 -10.27
N ALA A 80 12.06 -18.73 -9.80
CA ALA A 80 12.90 -18.30 -8.68
C ALA A 80 12.00 -18.01 -7.46
N THR A 81 12.47 -18.37 -6.26
CA THR A 81 11.72 -18.22 -5.00
C THR A 81 12.51 -17.38 -4.02
N GLY A 82 11.93 -16.26 -3.56
CA GLY A 82 12.48 -15.40 -2.52
C GLY A 82 11.57 -15.44 -1.29
N ARG A 83 12.14 -15.78 -0.12
CA ARG A 83 11.44 -15.79 1.17
C ARG A 83 11.60 -14.47 1.88
N PHE A 84 10.63 -14.06 2.66
CA PHE A 84 10.84 -12.98 3.62
C PHE A 84 11.86 -13.42 4.67
N PRO A 85 12.90 -12.63 4.91
CA PRO A 85 13.86 -12.92 5.96
C PRO A 85 13.20 -12.68 7.33
N ARG A 86 13.62 -13.44 8.33
CA ARG A 86 13.29 -13.11 9.71
C ARG A 86 13.99 -11.81 10.11
N ALA A 87 13.26 -10.94 10.77
CA ALA A 87 13.78 -9.69 11.33
C ALA A 87 13.15 -9.45 12.70
N ARG A 88 13.92 -8.88 13.63
CA ARG A 88 13.43 -8.59 15.00
C ARG A 88 12.22 -7.65 14.93
N GLY A 89 11.16 -7.97 15.66
CA GLY A 89 9.95 -7.16 15.74
C GLY A 89 9.10 -7.14 14.46
N MET A 90 9.34 -8.06 13.52
CA MET A 90 8.53 -8.20 12.30
C MET A 90 8.13 -9.66 12.05
N PRO A 91 6.91 -9.92 11.59
CA PRO A 91 6.51 -11.24 11.11
C PRO A 91 7.35 -11.65 9.90
N ALA A 92 7.59 -12.95 9.74
CA ALA A 92 8.29 -13.51 8.57
C ALA A 92 7.34 -13.82 7.41
N GLU A 93 6.12 -13.35 7.47
CA GLU A 93 5.07 -13.60 6.48
C GLU A 93 4.31 -12.30 6.16
N GLY A 94 3.86 -12.20 4.93
CA GLY A 94 2.87 -11.20 4.50
C GLY A 94 1.46 -11.70 4.74
N LEU A 95 0.48 -10.83 4.52
CA LEU A 95 -0.95 -11.08 4.68
C LEU A 95 -1.68 -10.65 3.40
N ALA A 96 -2.47 -11.54 2.83
CA ALA A 96 -3.34 -11.22 1.70
C ALA A 96 -4.82 -11.25 2.12
N GLN A 97 -5.53 -10.16 1.87
CA GLN A 97 -6.96 -10.03 2.17
C GLN A 97 -7.63 -9.12 1.15
N ARG A 98 -8.89 -9.42 0.81
CA ARG A 98 -9.71 -8.54 -0.04
C ARG A 98 -9.75 -7.13 0.52
N ARG A 99 -9.59 -6.15 -0.35
CA ARG A 99 -9.69 -4.73 0.02
C ARG A 99 -11.05 -4.38 0.62
N ALA A 100 -12.12 -5.03 0.18
CA ALA A 100 -13.44 -4.84 0.75
C ALA A 100 -13.48 -5.16 2.25
N VAL A 101 -12.84 -6.25 2.67
CA VAL A 101 -12.75 -6.65 4.08
C VAL A 101 -11.74 -5.80 4.83
N LEU A 102 -10.53 -5.66 4.30
CA LEU A 102 -9.43 -4.92 4.95
C LEU A 102 -9.80 -3.46 5.22
N ASP A 103 -10.32 -2.76 4.20
CA ASP A 103 -10.65 -1.34 4.33
C ASP A 103 -11.82 -1.14 5.32
N GLN A 104 -12.83 -2.02 5.29
CA GLN A 104 -13.96 -2.00 6.22
C GLN A 104 -13.50 -2.22 7.66
N THR A 105 -12.72 -3.29 7.92
CA THR A 105 -12.23 -3.59 9.28
C THR A 105 -11.41 -2.44 9.85
N LEU A 106 -10.55 -1.82 9.04
CA LEU A 106 -9.77 -0.66 9.47
C LEU A 106 -10.64 0.56 9.74
N PHE A 107 -11.65 0.81 8.92
CA PHE A 107 -12.55 1.96 9.11
C PHE A 107 -13.44 1.78 10.35
N GLU A 108 -14.00 0.60 10.54
CA GLU A 108 -14.80 0.26 11.74
C GLU A 108 -13.96 0.37 13.02
N ALA A 109 -12.71 -0.11 12.99
CA ALA A 109 -11.79 0.04 14.11
C ALA A 109 -11.46 1.53 14.38
N ALA A 110 -11.34 2.35 13.35
CA ALA A 110 -11.16 3.79 13.50
C ALA A 110 -12.41 4.42 14.13
N ALA A 111 -13.62 4.07 13.67
CA ALA A 111 -14.88 4.56 14.21
C ALA A 111 -15.11 4.16 15.69
N ALA A 112 -14.60 2.98 16.09
CA ALA A 112 -14.68 2.49 17.45
C ALA A 112 -13.58 3.05 18.38
N THR A 113 -12.61 3.79 17.83
CA THR A 113 -11.50 4.35 18.62
C THR A 113 -11.96 5.61 19.38
N PRO A 114 -11.77 5.71 20.71
CA PRO A 114 -12.08 6.91 21.46
C PRO A 114 -11.41 8.16 20.84
N GLY A 115 -12.15 9.27 20.79
CA GLY A 115 -11.68 10.52 20.18
C GLY A 115 -11.82 10.57 18.64
N VAL A 116 -12.20 9.49 17.97
CA VAL A 116 -12.42 9.46 16.51
C VAL A 116 -13.91 9.52 16.18
N ARG A 117 -14.29 10.46 15.30
CA ARG A 117 -15.61 10.50 14.66
C ARG A 117 -15.43 10.18 13.19
N ALA A 118 -15.93 9.02 12.75
CA ALA A 118 -15.82 8.59 11.38
C ALA A 118 -17.16 8.76 10.64
N HIS A 119 -17.08 9.31 9.43
CA HIS A 119 -18.24 9.64 8.59
C HIS A 119 -18.10 8.95 7.23
N THR A 120 -19.10 8.16 6.85
CA THR A 120 -19.31 7.70 5.47
C THR A 120 -20.20 8.69 4.71
N ARG A 121 -20.27 8.58 3.38
CA ARG A 121 -21.00 9.52 2.50
C ARG A 121 -20.59 10.97 2.73
N ALA A 122 -19.34 11.20 3.14
CA ALA A 122 -18.76 12.50 3.49
C ALA A 122 -17.67 12.86 2.47
N GLU A 123 -18.08 13.57 1.42
CA GLU A 123 -17.18 13.95 0.34
C GLU A 123 -16.39 15.21 0.70
N VAL A 124 -15.07 15.06 0.79
CA VAL A 124 -14.16 16.20 0.90
C VAL A 124 -13.91 16.76 -0.51
N VAL A 125 -14.27 18.01 -0.73
CA VAL A 125 -14.21 18.65 -2.05
C VAL A 125 -13.05 19.64 -2.19
N ALA A 126 -12.66 20.34 -1.13
CA ALA A 126 -11.60 21.34 -1.17
C ALA A 126 -10.94 21.54 0.22
N PRO A 127 -9.70 22.05 0.28
CA PRO A 127 -9.13 22.59 1.50
C PRO A 127 -9.66 23.99 1.78
N VAL A 128 -9.85 24.34 3.06
CA VAL A 128 -10.06 25.70 3.51
C VAL A 128 -8.70 26.33 3.77
N ARG A 129 -8.47 27.56 3.28
CA ARG A 129 -7.15 28.23 3.37
C ARG A 129 -7.31 29.63 3.92
N GLU A 130 -6.41 29.99 4.84
CA GLU A 130 -6.29 31.33 5.40
C GLU A 130 -4.79 31.69 5.50
N HIS A 131 -4.41 32.86 5.07
CA HIS A 131 -3.04 33.39 5.16
C HIS A 131 -1.97 32.40 4.66
N GLY A 132 -2.25 31.67 3.55
CA GLY A 132 -1.30 30.67 2.99
C GLY A 132 -1.28 29.31 3.68
N ARG A 133 -2.02 29.14 4.79
CA ARG A 133 -2.13 27.91 5.57
C ARG A 133 -3.44 27.18 5.27
N VAL A 134 -3.45 25.85 5.29
CA VAL A 134 -4.68 25.05 5.30
C VAL A 134 -5.19 24.98 6.75
N THR A 135 -6.42 25.45 6.97
CA THR A 135 -7.06 25.55 8.29
C THR A 135 -8.29 24.64 8.42
N GLY A 136 -8.60 23.87 7.35
CA GLY A 136 -9.77 22.99 7.37
C GLY A 136 -10.06 22.34 6.02
N LEU A 137 -11.26 21.77 5.94
CA LEU A 137 -11.80 21.08 4.78
C LEU A 137 -13.23 21.52 4.48
N VAL A 138 -13.60 21.54 3.22
CA VAL A 138 -15.00 21.61 2.79
C VAL A 138 -15.51 20.19 2.62
N VAL A 139 -16.44 19.77 3.47
CA VAL A 139 -17.05 18.43 3.48
C VAL A 139 -18.54 18.57 3.20
N ASN A 140 -19.04 17.95 2.14
CA ASN A 140 -20.45 18.06 1.72
C ASN A 140 -20.94 19.53 1.68
N ARG A 141 -20.09 20.46 1.16
CA ARG A 141 -20.34 21.91 1.08
C ARG A 141 -20.33 22.67 2.41
N VAL A 142 -19.96 22.02 3.52
CA VAL A 142 -19.84 22.63 4.84
C VAL A 142 -18.37 22.73 5.24
N GLU A 143 -17.94 23.89 5.69
CA GLU A 143 -16.59 24.08 6.22
C GLU A 143 -16.43 23.39 7.59
N ARG A 144 -15.30 22.66 7.73
CA ARG A 144 -14.84 22.06 8.97
C ARG A 144 -13.43 22.57 9.26
N ARG A 145 -13.17 23.00 10.46
CA ARG A 145 -11.90 23.59 10.89
C ARG A 145 -11.13 22.66 11.81
N ALA A 146 -9.79 22.66 11.71
CA ALA A 146 -8.90 21.95 12.62
C ALA A 146 -7.48 22.53 12.56
N GLY A 147 -6.66 22.17 13.55
CA GLY A 147 -5.24 22.54 13.58
C GLY A 147 -4.39 21.85 12.53
N LEU A 148 -4.77 20.61 12.14
CA LEU A 148 -4.10 19.81 11.13
C LEU A 148 -5.09 19.14 10.19
N VAL A 149 -4.76 19.11 8.90
CA VAL A 149 -5.45 18.34 7.87
C VAL A 149 -4.55 17.20 7.36
N ILE A 150 -5.08 15.98 7.29
CA ILE A 150 -4.40 14.84 6.69
C ILE A 150 -5.15 14.45 5.41
N ALA A 151 -4.52 14.64 4.25
CA ALA A 151 -5.06 14.24 2.97
C ALA A 151 -4.64 12.80 2.66
N ALA A 152 -5.55 11.84 2.90
CA ALA A 152 -5.42 10.41 2.61
C ALA A 152 -6.42 9.95 1.53
N ASP A 153 -6.85 10.86 0.64
CA ASP A 153 -7.87 10.73 -0.38
C ASP A 153 -7.42 9.97 -1.64
N GLY A 154 -6.25 9.35 -1.58
CA GLY A 154 -5.77 8.33 -2.53
C GLY A 154 -5.11 8.88 -3.79
N ALA A 155 -4.99 8.02 -4.82
CA ALA A 155 -4.23 8.31 -6.03
C ALA A 155 -4.77 9.54 -6.81
N HIS A 156 -6.08 9.73 -6.80
CA HIS A 156 -6.76 10.87 -7.44
C HIS A 156 -7.03 12.03 -6.48
N SER A 157 -6.12 12.26 -5.54
CA SER A 157 -6.26 13.28 -4.49
C SER A 157 -6.62 14.65 -5.06
N ARG A 158 -7.82 15.12 -4.73
CA ARG A 158 -8.28 16.48 -5.03
C ARG A 158 -7.52 17.50 -4.19
N LEU A 159 -7.24 17.15 -2.93
CA LEU A 159 -6.52 18.03 -2.01
C LEU A 159 -5.09 18.29 -2.47
N ARG A 160 -4.36 17.24 -2.94
CA ARG A 160 -3.04 17.41 -3.54
C ARG A 160 -3.06 18.38 -4.71
N SER A 161 -4.06 18.27 -5.60
CA SER A 161 -4.20 19.13 -6.76
C SER A 161 -4.56 20.57 -6.37
N ALA A 162 -5.50 20.74 -5.44
CA ALA A 162 -5.97 22.04 -4.96
C ALA A 162 -4.87 22.90 -4.31
N VAL A 163 -3.86 22.25 -3.71
CA VAL A 163 -2.72 22.97 -3.11
C VAL A 163 -1.49 23.04 -4.02
N GLY A 164 -1.63 22.67 -5.31
CA GLY A 164 -0.56 22.80 -6.30
C GLY A 164 0.61 21.80 -6.13
N LEU A 165 0.39 20.68 -5.46
CA LEU A 165 1.41 19.65 -5.23
C LEU A 165 1.40 18.52 -6.24
N ALA A 166 0.39 18.44 -7.11
CA ALA A 166 0.28 17.38 -8.12
C ALA A 166 1.37 17.52 -9.19
N LEU A 167 2.00 16.40 -9.53
CA LEU A 167 2.91 16.30 -10.66
C LEU A 167 2.39 15.27 -11.66
N PRO A 168 2.66 15.42 -12.98
CA PRO A 168 2.25 14.44 -13.97
C PRO A 168 2.93 13.09 -13.72
N PRO A 169 2.25 11.97 -14.01
CA PRO A 169 2.83 10.64 -13.87
C PRO A 169 4.01 10.46 -14.85
N ARG A 170 5.06 9.78 -14.41
CA ARG A 170 6.22 9.46 -15.27
C ARG A 170 5.96 8.33 -16.25
N GLN A 171 4.97 7.50 -15.98
CA GLN A 171 4.70 6.28 -16.73
C GLN A 171 3.20 6.09 -16.92
N ARG A 172 2.84 5.62 -18.11
CA ARG A 172 1.48 5.22 -18.43
C ARG A 172 1.38 3.70 -18.34
N ARG A 173 1.16 3.21 -17.12
CA ARG A 173 0.84 1.80 -16.87
C ARG A 173 -0.57 1.72 -16.28
N PHE A 174 -1.26 0.64 -16.59
CA PHE A 174 -2.55 0.34 -16.02
C PHE A 174 -2.53 -1.03 -15.33
N GLY A 175 -3.44 -1.20 -14.40
CA GLY A 175 -3.65 -2.45 -13.70
C GLY A 175 -5.07 -2.93 -13.85
N MET A 176 -5.24 -4.24 -13.84
CA MET A 176 -6.55 -4.90 -13.80
C MET A 176 -6.52 -6.00 -12.76
N ARG A 177 -7.67 -6.32 -12.16
CA ARG A 177 -7.77 -7.46 -11.27
C ARG A 177 -9.14 -8.10 -11.27
N ALA A 178 -9.17 -9.42 -11.02
CA ALA A 178 -10.37 -10.18 -10.72
C ALA A 178 -10.09 -11.21 -9.62
N HIS A 179 -11.15 -11.67 -8.96
CA HIS A 179 -11.07 -12.74 -7.98
C HIS A 179 -11.66 -14.02 -8.55
N PHE A 180 -11.07 -15.14 -8.14
CA PHE A 180 -11.48 -16.48 -8.53
C PHE A 180 -11.62 -17.36 -7.30
N ARG A 181 -12.62 -18.22 -7.27
CA ARG A 181 -12.71 -19.35 -6.34
C ARG A 181 -12.16 -20.57 -7.02
N LEU A 182 -11.18 -21.20 -6.38
CA LEU A 182 -10.58 -22.42 -6.90
C LEU A 182 -11.59 -23.59 -6.87
N ALA A 183 -11.37 -24.54 -7.75
CA ALA A 183 -12.08 -25.82 -7.68
C ALA A 183 -11.75 -26.53 -6.36
N PRO A 184 -12.66 -27.35 -5.81
CA PRO A 184 -12.40 -28.16 -4.62
C PRO A 184 -11.12 -28.99 -4.78
N GLY A 185 -10.28 -29.03 -3.75
CA GLY A 185 -8.99 -29.73 -3.75
C GLY A 185 -7.84 -29.00 -4.47
N ALA A 186 -8.09 -27.92 -5.18
CA ALA A 186 -7.03 -27.09 -5.77
C ALA A 186 -6.39 -26.21 -4.69
N GLY A 187 -5.24 -26.61 -4.17
CA GLY A 187 -4.50 -25.86 -3.16
C GLY A 187 -3.92 -24.55 -3.69
N ALA A 188 -3.96 -23.53 -2.86
CA ALA A 188 -3.25 -22.26 -3.11
C ALA A 188 -1.97 -22.25 -2.26
N PRO A 189 -0.78 -22.19 -2.88
CA PRO A 189 0.47 -22.19 -2.13
C PRO A 189 0.66 -20.86 -1.38
N PRO A 190 1.40 -20.87 -0.26
CA PRO A 190 1.64 -19.69 0.57
C PRO A 190 2.69 -18.74 -0.03
N TRP A 191 2.49 -18.34 -1.27
CA TRP A 191 3.38 -17.47 -2.05
C TRP A 191 2.55 -16.48 -2.87
N VAL A 192 3.10 -15.29 -3.08
CA VAL A 192 2.66 -14.46 -4.19
C VAL A 192 3.40 -14.93 -5.44
N ASP A 193 2.68 -15.51 -6.39
CA ASP A 193 3.23 -15.92 -7.67
C ASP A 193 3.19 -14.74 -8.65
N ILE A 194 4.32 -14.41 -9.25
CA ILE A 194 4.48 -13.35 -10.24
C ILE A 194 4.85 -13.98 -11.57
N PHE A 195 3.94 -13.94 -12.51
CA PHE A 195 4.15 -14.47 -13.86
C PHE A 195 4.55 -13.33 -14.78
N LEU A 196 5.76 -13.42 -15.33
CA LEU A 196 6.30 -12.42 -16.23
C LEU A 196 5.96 -12.80 -17.68
N GLY A 197 5.33 -11.89 -18.40
CA GLY A 197 5.15 -11.93 -19.85
C GLY A 197 6.06 -10.92 -20.55
N THR A 198 5.94 -10.80 -21.86
CA THR A 198 6.69 -9.82 -22.67
C THR A 198 6.10 -8.41 -22.56
N ASP A 199 4.79 -8.30 -22.39
CA ASP A 199 4.00 -7.06 -22.36
C ASP A 199 3.21 -6.85 -21.05
N HIS A 200 3.25 -7.83 -20.14
CA HIS A 200 2.47 -7.83 -18.90
C HIS A 200 3.17 -8.56 -17.76
N GLU A 201 2.71 -8.30 -16.54
CA GLU A 201 3.02 -9.11 -15.36
C GLU A 201 1.70 -9.49 -14.67
N LEU A 202 1.61 -10.73 -14.16
CA LEU A 202 0.47 -11.18 -13.37
C LEU A 202 0.91 -11.50 -11.94
N TYR A 203 0.18 -10.99 -10.99
CA TYR A 203 0.35 -11.21 -9.56
C TYR A 203 -0.80 -12.05 -9.05
N VAL A 204 -0.48 -13.19 -8.45
CA VAL A 204 -1.46 -14.15 -7.95
C VAL A 204 -1.20 -14.41 -6.48
N ALA A 205 -2.16 -14.08 -5.63
CA ALA A 205 -2.09 -14.35 -4.20
C ALA A 205 -3.30 -15.16 -3.75
N ALA A 206 -3.06 -16.08 -2.82
CA ALA A 206 -4.12 -16.79 -2.11
C ALA A 206 -4.86 -15.82 -1.19
N LEU A 207 -6.17 -15.97 -1.13
CA LEU A 207 -7.07 -15.28 -0.22
C LEU A 207 -7.78 -16.32 0.66
N PRO A 208 -8.43 -15.93 1.76
CA PRO A 208 -9.24 -16.84 2.55
C PRO A 208 -10.28 -17.60 1.72
N GLN A 209 -10.78 -18.70 2.26
CA GLN A 209 -11.88 -19.50 1.70
C GLN A 209 -11.61 -20.07 0.30
N GLY A 210 -10.35 -20.37 -0.05
CA GLY A 210 -10.00 -20.94 -1.35
C GLY A 210 -10.13 -19.95 -2.51
N GLU A 211 -10.04 -18.68 -2.24
CA GLU A 211 -10.04 -17.64 -3.26
C GLU A 211 -8.63 -17.28 -3.72
N LEU A 212 -8.54 -16.75 -4.92
CA LEU A 212 -7.34 -16.11 -5.46
C LEU A 212 -7.67 -14.71 -5.96
N VAL A 213 -6.77 -13.77 -5.74
CA VAL A 213 -6.69 -12.56 -6.56
C VAL A 213 -5.73 -12.80 -7.70
N VAL A 214 -6.14 -12.42 -8.91
CA VAL A 214 -5.27 -12.32 -10.09
C VAL A 214 -5.26 -10.84 -10.50
N ALA A 215 -4.12 -10.19 -10.35
CA ALA A 215 -3.91 -8.82 -10.78
C ALA A 215 -2.92 -8.79 -11.94
N ALA A 216 -3.21 -7.97 -12.95
CA ALA A 216 -2.36 -7.75 -14.11
C ALA A 216 -1.85 -6.32 -14.14
N LEU A 217 -0.59 -6.15 -14.51
CA LEU A 217 0.02 -4.85 -14.79
C LEU A 217 0.54 -4.85 -16.23
N ALA A 218 0.29 -3.76 -16.97
CA ALA A 218 0.76 -3.61 -18.34
C ALA A 218 0.98 -2.13 -18.70
N ARG A 219 1.62 -1.87 -19.82
CA ARG A 219 1.75 -0.50 -20.36
C ARG A 219 0.43 -0.05 -20.99
N ALA A 220 0.10 1.21 -20.80
CA ALA A 220 -1.03 1.82 -21.50
C ALA A 220 -0.56 2.24 -22.91
N GLY A 221 -1.32 1.83 -23.93
CA GLY A 221 -1.13 2.30 -25.30
C GLY A 221 -0.91 1.22 -26.36
N ASP A 222 -0.56 -0.01 -25.99
CA ASP A 222 -0.16 -1.03 -26.97
C ASP A 222 -1.29 -1.97 -27.44
N THR A 223 -2.51 -1.82 -26.91
CA THR A 223 -3.58 -2.75 -27.28
C THR A 223 -4.92 -2.04 -27.48
N ARG A 224 -5.50 -2.22 -28.67
CA ARG A 224 -6.89 -1.86 -28.99
C ARG A 224 -7.91 -2.91 -28.53
N ALA A 225 -7.43 -4.04 -27.96
CA ALA A 225 -8.29 -5.11 -27.53
C ALA A 225 -9.04 -4.76 -26.23
N PRO A 226 -10.30 -5.22 -26.05
CA PRO A 226 -11.03 -5.03 -24.81
C PRO A 226 -10.26 -5.57 -23.60
N ALA A 227 -10.35 -4.88 -22.46
CA ALA A 227 -9.64 -5.23 -21.22
C ALA A 227 -9.88 -6.68 -20.79
N GLU A 228 -11.09 -7.18 -20.95
CA GLU A 228 -11.48 -8.55 -20.64
C GLU A 228 -10.73 -9.58 -21.50
N ALA A 229 -10.66 -9.34 -22.81
CA ALA A 229 -9.95 -10.23 -23.75
C ALA A 229 -8.44 -10.24 -23.46
N LEU A 230 -7.85 -9.08 -23.14
CA LEU A 230 -6.46 -8.94 -22.73
C LEU A 230 -6.17 -9.75 -21.47
N PHE A 231 -6.98 -9.54 -20.43
CA PHE A 231 -6.81 -10.22 -19.15
C PHE A 231 -6.90 -11.74 -19.33
N GLN A 232 -7.88 -12.23 -20.08
CA GLN A 232 -8.04 -13.65 -20.38
C GLN A 232 -6.85 -14.21 -21.18
N ARG A 233 -6.39 -13.49 -22.21
CA ARG A 233 -5.23 -13.89 -23.00
C ARG A 233 -4.00 -14.03 -22.12
N TRP A 234 -3.74 -13.06 -21.27
CA TRP A 234 -2.56 -13.02 -20.41
C TRP A 234 -2.51 -14.19 -19.42
N TRP A 235 -3.56 -14.42 -18.61
CA TRP A 235 -3.47 -15.52 -17.66
C TRP A 235 -3.49 -16.90 -18.33
N ARG A 236 -4.10 -17.04 -19.50
CA ARG A 236 -4.08 -18.29 -20.29
C ARG A 236 -2.71 -18.57 -20.93
N SER A 237 -1.93 -17.56 -21.24
CA SER A 237 -0.59 -17.72 -21.79
C SER A 237 0.43 -18.31 -20.80
N HIS A 238 0.09 -18.40 -19.53
CA HIS A 238 0.93 -19.00 -18.50
C HIS A 238 0.43 -20.39 -18.08
N PRO A 239 1.05 -21.50 -18.54
CA PRO A 239 0.50 -22.86 -18.37
C PRO A 239 0.26 -23.25 -16.91
N ARG A 240 1.13 -22.82 -15.99
CA ARG A 240 0.96 -23.09 -14.53
C ARG A 240 -0.25 -22.37 -13.95
N LEU A 241 -0.46 -21.12 -14.33
CA LEU A 241 -1.63 -20.35 -13.88
C LEU A 241 -2.90 -20.87 -14.53
N SER A 242 -2.86 -21.15 -15.84
CA SER A 242 -3.99 -21.72 -16.58
C SER A 242 -4.46 -23.05 -15.97
N ARG A 243 -3.53 -23.93 -15.59
CA ARG A 243 -3.87 -25.18 -14.88
C ARG A 243 -4.49 -24.91 -13.51
N ARG A 244 -3.97 -23.95 -12.73
CA ARG A 244 -4.50 -23.61 -11.41
C ARG A 244 -5.92 -23.03 -11.48
N LEU A 245 -6.23 -22.28 -12.52
CA LEU A 245 -7.56 -21.69 -12.74
C LEU A 245 -8.51 -22.63 -13.50
N ARG A 246 -8.12 -23.88 -13.81
CA ARG A 246 -9.01 -24.84 -14.44
C ARG A 246 -10.18 -25.17 -13.49
N GLY A 247 -11.40 -25.00 -13.95
CA GLY A 247 -12.59 -25.19 -13.15
C GLY A 247 -12.82 -24.12 -12.06
N ALA A 248 -11.96 -23.11 -11.99
CA ALA A 248 -12.18 -21.99 -11.06
C ALA A 248 -13.35 -21.11 -11.52
N ARG A 249 -14.17 -20.68 -10.57
CA ARG A 249 -15.28 -19.75 -10.81
C ARG A 249 -14.82 -18.32 -10.54
N ARG A 250 -15.00 -17.43 -11.50
CA ARG A 250 -14.77 -16.02 -11.30
C ARG A 250 -15.82 -15.42 -10.34
N LEU A 251 -15.37 -14.64 -9.35
CA LEU A 251 -16.20 -14.08 -8.27
C LEU A 251 -16.55 -12.61 -8.49
N THR A 252 -15.68 -11.87 -9.15
CA THR A 252 -15.86 -10.42 -9.33
C THR A 252 -15.68 -10.00 -10.79
N PRO A 253 -16.34 -8.93 -11.23
CA PRO A 253 -16.02 -8.30 -12.50
C PRO A 253 -14.56 -7.84 -12.53
N LEU A 254 -14.01 -7.71 -13.74
CA LEU A 254 -12.70 -7.10 -13.94
C LEU A 254 -12.74 -5.62 -13.54
N ARG A 255 -11.84 -5.22 -12.67
CA ARG A 255 -11.69 -3.82 -12.26
C ARG A 255 -10.33 -3.30 -12.63
N GLY A 256 -10.29 -2.12 -13.21
CA GLY A 256 -9.06 -1.46 -13.64
C GLY A 256 -8.67 -0.27 -12.78
N ALA A 257 -7.41 0.11 -12.85
CA ALA A 257 -6.84 1.32 -12.26
C ALA A 257 -5.86 1.99 -13.24
N LEU A 258 -5.98 3.31 -13.35
CA LEU A 258 -5.11 4.19 -14.13
C LEU A 258 -5.20 5.61 -13.55
N PRO A 259 -4.09 6.32 -13.33
CA PRO A 259 -2.70 5.87 -13.37
C PRO A 259 -2.34 5.01 -12.17
N LEU A 260 -1.32 4.16 -12.31
CA LEU A 260 -0.80 3.35 -11.20
C LEU A 260 0.23 4.09 -10.35
N THR A 261 0.94 5.04 -10.95
CA THR A 261 1.95 5.85 -10.27
C THR A 261 1.46 7.27 -10.10
N VAL A 262 1.63 7.79 -8.90
CA VAL A 262 1.25 9.13 -8.51
C VAL A 262 2.48 9.87 -7.99
N ARG A 263 2.57 11.16 -8.30
CA ARG A 263 3.69 12.00 -7.87
C ARG A 263 3.19 13.28 -7.22
N ALA A 264 3.83 13.61 -6.10
CA ALA A 264 3.68 14.89 -5.44
C ALA A 264 5.02 15.63 -5.41
N ARG A 265 5.00 16.95 -5.57
CA ARG A 265 6.20 17.80 -5.49
C ARG A 265 6.83 17.69 -4.10
N ARG A 266 6.01 17.69 -3.07
CA ARG A 266 6.35 17.48 -1.66
C ARG A 266 5.13 16.87 -0.93
N GLY A 267 5.34 16.34 0.27
CA GLY A 267 4.29 15.64 1.04
C GLY A 267 3.45 16.55 1.91
N TYR A 268 3.65 17.87 1.92
CA TYR A 268 2.92 18.79 2.82
C TYR A 268 2.89 20.22 2.30
N VAL A 269 1.97 20.99 2.86
CA VAL A 269 1.96 22.47 2.89
C VAL A 269 1.65 22.91 4.32
N PRO A 270 1.82 24.17 4.72
CA PRO A 270 1.42 24.64 6.03
C PRO A 270 0.00 24.21 6.37
N GLY A 271 -0.18 23.55 7.52
CA GLY A 271 -1.45 23.03 8.03
C GLY A 271 -1.97 21.74 7.37
N MET A 272 -1.33 21.21 6.33
CA MET A 272 -1.80 19.97 5.69
C MET A 272 -0.65 19.04 5.30
N VAL A 273 -0.82 17.74 5.58
CA VAL A 273 0.08 16.66 5.15
C VAL A 273 -0.63 15.66 4.26
N LEU A 274 0.06 15.18 3.22
CA LEU A 274 -0.40 14.11 2.34
C LEU A 274 0.02 12.74 2.90
N LEU A 275 -0.86 11.74 2.81
CA LEU A 275 -0.61 10.40 3.32
C LEU A 275 -1.06 9.31 2.34
N GLY A 276 -0.39 8.16 2.35
CA GLY A 276 -0.66 7.06 1.41
C GLY A 276 -0.47 7.48 -0.05
N ASP A 277 -1.34 7.02 -0.94
CA ASP A 277 -1.25 7.35 -2.38
C ASP A 277 -1.41 8.85 -2.67
N ALA A 278 -2.02 9.62 -1.77
CA ALA A 278 -2.11 11.07 -1.92
C ALA A 278 -0.71 11.73 -1.85
N ALA A 279 0.19 11.20 -1.04
CA ALA A 279 1.58 11.66 -0.94
C ALA A 279 2.49 11.18 -2.09
N GLY A 280 1.95 10.32 -2.95
CA GLY A 280 2.66 9.67 -4.04
C GLY A 280 2.65 8.15 -3.91
N SER A 281 2.54 7.46 -5.03
CA SER A 281 2.62 6.00 -5.09
C SER A 281 3.76 5.54 -5.97
N LEU A 282 4.46 4.50 -5.56
CA LEU A 282 5.40 3.76 -6.38
C LEU A 282 4.63 2.89 -7.40
N ASP A 283 5.32 2.44 -8.44
CA ASP A 283 4.77 1.43 -9.33
C ASP A 283 4.43 0.16 -8.52
N PRO A 284 3.23 -0.41 -8.70
CA PRO A 284 2.80 -1.58 -7.92
C PRO A 284 3.58 -2.86 -8.21
N ILE A 285 4.52 -2.85 -9.15
CA ILE A 285 5.40 -3.98 -9.49
C ILE A 285 6.12 -4.57 -8.27
N ALA A 286 6.46 -3.76 -7.27
CA ALA A 286 7.08 -4.23 -6.02
C ALA A 286 6.06 -4.67 -4.95
N GLY A 287 4.76 -4.47 -5.15
CA GLY A 287 3.70 -4.90 -4.23
C GLY A 287 3.67 -4.21 -2.86
N CYS A 288 4.31 -3.05 -2.68
CA CYS A 288 4.53 -2.44 -1.37
C CYS A 288 3.57 -1.30 -0.97
N GLY A 289 2.61 -0.92 -1.84
CA GLY A 289 1.75 0.27 -1.62
C GLY A 289 0.96 0.26 -0.31
N MET A 290 0.30 -0.84 0.03
CA MET A 290 -0.47 -0.96 1.28
C MET A 290 0.43 -0.92 2.51
N THR A 291 1.60 -1.58 2.44
CA THR A 291 2.62 -1.54 3.49
C THR A 291 3.13 -0.12 3.71
N GLN A 292 3.40 0.62 2.64
CA GLN A 292 3.82 2.02 2.73
C GLN A 292 2.74 2.91 3.35
N ALA A 293 1.47 2.67 3.04
CA ALA A 293 0.34 3.38 3.63
C ALA A 293 0.29 3.19 5.16
N LEU A 294 0.38 1.94 5.64
CA LEU A 294 0.37 1.59 7.07
C LEU A 294 1.60 2.17 7.81
N VAL A 295 2.80 1.92 7.28
CA VAL A 295 4.05 2.41 7.90
C VAL A 295 4.13 3.94 7.90
N SER A 296 3.63 4.61 6.85
CA SER A 296 3.56 6.08 6.82
C SER A 296 2.56 6.62 7.82
N ALA A 297 1.43 5.94 8.04
CA ALA A 297 0.43 6.33 9.04
C ALA A 297 1.02 6.28 10.45
N GLU A 298 1.75 5.21 10.78
CA GLU A 298 2.42 5.07 12.08
C GLU A 298 3.50 6.14 12.26
N LEU A 299 4.33 6.36 11.24
CA LEU A 299 5.37 7.40 11.27
C LEU A 299 4.75 8.80 11.46
N LEU A 300 3.67 9.10 10.73
CA LEU A 300 2.97 10.39 10.83
C LEU A 300 2.39 10.60 12.23
N ALA A 301 1.69 9.59 12.77
CA ALA A 301 1.10 9.69 14.09
C ALA A 301 2.16 10.01 15.18
N GLY A 302 3.31 9.31 15.14
CA GLY A 302 4.39 9.57 16.08
C GLY A 302 5.01 10.97 15.97
N HIS A 303 4.95 11.62 14.80
CA HIS A 303 5.39 13.01 14.64
C HIS A 303 4.27 14.01 15.03
N ALA A 304 3.03 13.76 14.64
CA ALA A 304 1.90 14.65 14.86
C ALA A 304 1.62 14.83 16.37
N VAL A 305 1.66 13.76 17.15
CA VAL A 305 1.45 13.81 18.61
C VAL A 305 2.42 14.78 19.31
N ARG A 306 3.67 14.82 18.84
CA ARG A 306 4.69 15.74 19.39
C ARG A 306 4.67 17.11 18.71
N GLY A 307 4.29 17.18 17.44
CA GLY A 307 4.48 18.34 16.59
C GLY A 307 3.31 19.32 16.54
N ILE A 308 2.07 18.85 16.75
CA ILE A 308 0.88 19.73 16.66
C ILE A 308 0.96 20.90 17.66
N ALA A 309 1.55 20.68 18.84
CA ALA A 309 1.75 21.70 19.87
C ALA A 309 3.06 22.50 19.70
N ALA A 310 3.93 22.09 18.77
CA ALA A 310 5.23 22.70 18.53
C ALA A 310 5.21 23.61 17.28
N SER A 311 6.31 23.71 16.55
CA SER A 311 6.40 24.45 15.29
C SER A 311 6.02 23.60 14.08
N GLU A 312 5.79 24.21 12.89
CA GLU A 312 5.50 23.49 11.64
C GLU A 312 6.67 22.70 11.06
N ASP A 313 7.88 22.82 11.62
CA ASP A 313 9.08 22.14 11.16
C ASP A 313 8.99 20.60 11.22
N TRP A 314 8.11 20.08 12.08
CA TRP A 314 7.85 18.65 12.17
C TRP A 314 7.30 18.03 10.86
N LEU A 315 6.58 18.82 10.04
CA LEU A 315 6.08 18.35 8.74
C LEU A 315 7.24 18.06 7.77
N ALA A 316 8.27 18.92 7.77
CA ALA A 316 9.48 18.72 6.99
C ALA A 316 10.28 17.50 7.49
N GLU A 317 10.39 17.35 8.81
CA GLU A 317 11.02 16.20 9.45
C GLU A 317 10.32 14.88 9.11
N PHE A 318 9.00 14.85 9.26
CA PHE A 318 8.20 13.70 8.83
C PHE A 318 8.45 13.33 7.38
N GLU A 319 8.38 14.29 6.45
CA GLU A 319 8.60 14.05 5.02
C GLU A 319 10.00 13.52 4.74
N ARG A 320 11.05 14.07 5.37
CA ARG A 320 12.42 13.58 5.26
C ARG A 320 12.54 12.14 5.74
N ARG A 321 11.99 11.80 6.90
CA ARG A 321 12.00 10.44 7.46
C ARG A 321 11.17 9.47 6.61
N ARG A 322 10.01 9.88 6.15
CA ARG A 322 9.17 9.08 5.26
C ARG A 322 9.92 8.73 3.97
N ARG A 323 10.56 9.72 3.32
CA ARG A 323 11.36 9.48 2.10
C ARG A 323 12.54 8.56 2.37
N GLY A 324 13.26 8.79 3.45
CA GLY A 324 14.38 7.93 3.87
C GLY A 324 13.94 6.49 4.11
N ARG A 325 12.81 6.31 4.80
CA ARG A 325 12.23 4.98 5.11
C ARG A 325 11.93 4.15 3.88
N PHE A 326 11.51 4.78 2.78
CA PHE A 326 11.11 4.09 1.55
C PHE A 326 12.14 4.21 0.41
N ARG A 327 13.31 4.79 0.66
CA ARG A 327 14.36 5.00 -0.35
C ARG A 327 14.74 3.70 -1.05
N ASP A 328 15.06 2.67 -0.28
CA ASP A 328 15.55 1.40 -0.81
C ASP A 328 14.44 0.64 -1.58
N ALA A 329 13.22 0.64 -1.07
CA ALA A 329 12.07 0.10 -1.78
C ALA A 329 11.79 0.89 -3.09
N THR A 330 12.04 2.19 -3.10
CA THR A 330 11.93 3.03 -4.31
C THR A 330 12.97 2.65 -5.35
N LEU A 331 14.23 2.49 -4.94
CA LEU A 331 15.33 2.09 -5.83
C LEU A 331 15.07 0.69 -6.41
N LEU A 332 14.66 -0.26 -5.56
CA LEU A 332 14.29 -1.60 -5.99
C LEU A 332 13.14 -1.57 -7.01
N THR A 333 12.09 -0.78 -6.72
CA THR A 333 10.95 -0.63 -7.65
C THR A 333 11.39 -0.06 -9.00
N GLN A 334 12.30 0.93 -9.02
CA GLN A 334 12.84 1.49 -10.26
C GLN A 334 13.63 0.45 -11.05
N GLY A 335 14.43 -0.38 -10.38
CA GLY A 335 15.13 -1.50 -10.99
C GLY A 335 14.18 -2.52 -11.61
N LEU A 336 13.12 -2.91 -10.90
CA LEU A 336 12.10 -3.83 -11.42
C LEU A 336 11.35 -3.23 -12.62
N VAL A 337 11.00 -1.97 -12.57
CA VAL A 337 10.38 -1.26 -13.71
C VAL A 337 11.32 -1.16 -14.90
N TRP A 338 12.61 -0.96 -14.66
CA TRP A 338 13.61 -0.99 -15.72
C TRP A 338 13.69 -2.39 -16.35
N LEU A 339 13.75 -3.44 -15.51
CA LEU A 339 13.79 -4.84 -15.98
C LEU A 339 12.54 -5.20 -16.80
N SER A 340 11.35 -4.75 -16.38
CA SER A 340 10.10 -5.00 -17.12
C SER A 340 10.07 -4.35 -18.51
N ARG A 341 10.94 -3.35 -18.75
CA ARG A 341 11.10 -2.70 -20.06
C ARG A 341 12.14 -3.36 -20.95
N HIS A 342 12.95 -4.24 -20.39
CA HIS A 342 14.04 -4.92 -21.07
C HIS A 342 13.86 -6.44 -20.96
N PRO A 343 12.91 -7.04 -21.69
CA PRO A 343 12.56 -8.47 -21.57
C PRO A 343 13.77 -9.40 -21.80
N ARG A 344 14.74 -8.97 -22.59
CA ARG A 344 16.00 -9.73 -22.83
C ARG A 344 16.85 -9.86 -21.56
N CYS A 345 16.71 -8.96 -20.58
CA CYS A 345 17.42 -9.02 -19.30
C CYS A 345 16.71 -9.90 -18.25
N VAL A 346 15.47 -10.31 -18.50
CA VAL A 346 14.69 -11.12 -17.54
C VAL A 346 15.30 -12.51 -17.34
N PRO A 347 15.66 -13.30 -18.40
CA PRO A 347 16.23 -14.62 -18.20
C PRO A 347 17.52 -14.61 -17.37
N PRO A 348 18.56 -13.81 -17.68
CA PRO A 348 19.78 -13.77 -16.87
C PRO A 348 19.53 -13.27 -15.43
N ALA A 349 18.64 -12.30 -15.24
CA ALA A 349 18.28 -11.84 -13.89
C ALA A 349 17.61 -12.97 -13.09
N LEU A 350 16.69 -13.70 -13.68
CA LEU A 350 16.03 -14.83 -13.03
C LEU A 350 17.01 -15.98 -12.73
N ALA A 351 17.94 -16.28 -13.65
CA ALA A 351 18.99 -17.25 -13.43
C ALA A 351 19.88 -16.87 -12.24
N ALA A 352 20.26 -15.59 -12.12
CA ALA A 352 21.01 -15.07 -10.98
C ALA A 352 20.23 -15.22 -9.67
N LEU A 353 18.93 -14.89 -9.64
CA LEU A 353 18.08 -15.04 -8.45
C LEU A 353 17.91 -16.51 -8.03
N ARG A 354 17.96 -17.44 -9.00
CA ARG A 354 17.94 -18.88 -8.73
C ARG A 354 19.28 -19.40 -8.19
N ALA A 355 20.38 -18.93 -8.77
CA ALA A 355 21.73 -19.29 -8.32
C ALA A 355 22.05 -18.75 -6.93
N TRP A 356 21.48 -17.59 -6.57
CA TRP A 356 21.71 -16.92 -5.29
C TRP A 356 20.39 -16.66 -4.53
N PRO A 357 19.76 -17.71 -3.94
CA PRO A 357 18.49 -17.56 -3.21
C PRO A 357 18.57 -16.61 -2.02
N GLY A 358 19.76 -16.47 -1.40
CA GLY A 358 20.02 -15.51 -0.33
C GLY A 358 19.90 -14.05 -0.81
N LEU A 359 20.44 -13.73 -1.98
CA LEU A 359 20.28 -12.42 -2.62
C LEU A 359 18.79 -12.12 -2.91
N PHE A 360 18.09 -13.10 -3.48
CA PHE A 360 16.67 -12.91 -3.78
C PHE A 360 15.86 -12.70 -2.49
N SER A 361 16.08 -13.49 -1.44
CA SER A 361 15.43 -13.31 -0.15
C SER A 361 15.77 -11.96 0.49
N HIS A 362 17.00 -11.46 0.31
CA HIS A 362 17.38 -10.13 0.74
C HIS A 362 16.58 -9.03 0.01
N LEU A 363 16.48 -9.09 -1.31
CA LEU A 363 15.69 -8.14 -2.11
C LEU A 363 14.20 -8.18 -1.76
N VAL A 364 13.64 -9.38 -1.54
CA VAL A 364 12.27 -9.54 -1.03
C VAL A 364 12.12 -8.92 0.37
N GLY A 365 13.15 -9.03 1.21
CA GLY A 365 13.21 -8.37 2.51
C GLY A 365 13.23 -6.84 2.41
N VAL A 366 13.90 -6.29 1.40
CA VAL A 366 13.89 -4.84 1.12
C VAL A 366 12.49 -4.37 0.72
N ALA A 367 11.83 -5.08 -0.22
CA ALA A 367 10.45 -4.79 -0.60
C ALA A 367 9.48 -4.89 0.59
N GLY A 368 9.69 -5.89 1.46
CA GLY A 368 8.91 -6.15 2.66
C GLY A 368 9.18 -5.20 3.83
N GLY A 369 10.20 -4.33 3.70
CA GLY A 369 10.59 -3.36 4.73
C GLY A 369 11.40 -3.95 5.89
N ALA A 370 11.87 -5.20 5.78
CA ALA A 370 12.64 -5.92 6.79
C ALA A 370 14.17 -5.78 6.63
N ARG A 371 14.64 -5.27 5.48
CA ARG A 371 16.05 -5.09 5.14
C ARG A 371 16.29 -3.76 4.44
N THR A 372 17.56 -3.34 4.37
CA THR A 372 18.03 -2.24 3.52
C THR A 372 18.87 -2.81 2.36
N LEU A 373 19.06 -2.06 1.29
CA LEU A 373 19.90 -2.50 0.17
C LEU A 373 21.36 -2.72 0.59
N SER A 374 21.87 -1.94 1.55
CA SER A 374 23.22 -2.08 2.10
C SER A 374 23.41 -3.28 3.03
N GLY A 375 22.35 -4.03 3.35
CA GLY A 375 22.40 -5.14 4.33
C GLY A 375 22.53 -4.68 5.78
N LEU A 376 22.74 -3.40 6.03
CA LEU A 376 22.75 -2.80 7.37
C LEU A 376 21.32 -2.73 7.90
N GLY A 377 21.11 -3.25 9.11
CA GLY A 377 19.79 -3.22 9.76
C GLY A 377 19.19 -1.82 9.85
N HIS A 378 17.88 -1.71 10.02
CA HIS A 378 17.19 -0.41 10.10
C HIS A 378 17.77 0.49 11.19
N PRO A 379 18.00 1.79 10.92
CA PRO A 379 18.53 2.74 11.91
C PRO A 379 17.64 2.95 13.14
N GLY A 380 16.43 2.36 13.19
CA GLY A 380 15.48 2.52 14.28
C GLY A 380 15.61 1.54 15.44
N SER A 381 16.51 0.54 15.38
CA SER A 381 16.61 -0.50 16.42
C SER A 381 17.78 -0.32 17.42
N ARG A 382 18.53 0.79 17.34
CA ARG A 382 19.71 1.02 18.22
C ARG A 382 19.54 2.09 19.30
N ARG A 383 18.34 2.59 19.56
CA ARG A 383 18.11 3.57 20.65
C ARG A 383 16.89 3.22 21.48
N ALA A 384 16.95 2.11 22.20
CA ALA A 384 16.08 1.81 23.33
C ALA A 384 16.79 0.85 24.33
N GLU A 385 18.11 0.89 24.39
CA GLU A 385 18.89 0.26 25.46
C GLU A 385 19.83 1.32 26.02
N GLY A 386 19.35 2.09 26.96
CA GLY A 386 20.13 3.07 27.70
C GLY A 386 19.19 3.92 28.53
N GLU A 387 19.20 3.63 29.82
CA GLU A 387 18.57 4.35 30.92
C GLU A 387 17.27 3.75 31.47
N ALA A 388 17.45 2.66 32.20
CA ALA A 388 16.73 2.40 33.42
C ALA A 388 17.79 1.95 34.45
N THR A 389 18.36 2.92 35.17
CA THR A 389 19.03 2.69 36.43
C THR A 389 18.00 2.88 37.53
N PRO A 390 17.87 1.95 38.49
CA PRO A 390 16.89 2.06 39.55
C PRO A 390 17.45 2.95 40.68
N CYS A 391 16.63 3.80 41.21
CA CYS A 391 16.61 4.20 42.63
C CYS A 391 15.18 4.21 43.09
#